data_478575062305391474d60f25809651c3
#
_entry.id   478575062305391474d60f25809651c3
#
_cell.length_a   1.000
_cell.length_b   1.000
_cell.length_c   1.000
_cell.angle_alpha   90.00
_cell.angle_beta   90.00
_cell.angle_gamma   90.00
#
_symmetry.space_group_name_H-M   'P 1'
#
loop_
_entity.id
_entity.type
_entity.pdbx_description
1 polymer ?
#
loop_
_entity_poly.entity_id
_entity_poly.type
_entity_poly.pdbx_seq_one_letter_code
_entity_poly.pdbx_strand_id
1 'polypeptide(L)'
;MKPQRILFIDRDGTLIKEPDDEQIDSFEKLEFVPGVFKNLRYIKEHLDYKLVMVSNQDGLGTDSFPEDTFWPVHNFILNTLAGEGITFDAQHIDNHFPEDNSPMRKPGTGMLKEYMDNAQYDLPNSYVIGDRDTDRQLAHNLGCKVLILGDDCPSWDKISEILLGGERIAEIKRDTRETSIYVSLNIDGSGKSDIDTGIGFFDHMLEQIAKHGTVDLTVKAKGDLNVDEHHTIEDTAIVIGECILKALGDKRGIERYGYCLPMDDCLCQVALDFGGRPWLVWDAEFRRERIGDMPTEMFLHFFKSLSDSAKMNLNIKAEGTNEHHKIEGIFKAFARSIKMAVRRDIYHYELPSTKGML
;
A
#
# COMPACT_ATOMS: atom_id res chain seq x y z
N MET A 1 -19.56 20.84 -12.18
CA MET A 1 -18.49 19.93 -12.64
C MET A 1 -17.83 19.35 -11.39
N LYS A 2 -17.29 18.12 -11.46
CA LYS A 2 -16.46 17.62 -10.33
C LYS A 2 -15.18 18.47 -10.27
N PRO A 3 -14.70 18.82 -9.08
CA PRO A 3 -13.41 19.48 -8.96
C PRO A 3 -12.29 18.61 -9.57
N GLN A 4 -11.32 19.27 -10.22
CA GLN A 4 -10.24 18.60 -10.94
C GLN A 4 -9.13 18.18 -9.98
N ARG A 5 -8.73 16.92 -10.00
CA ARG A 5 -7.58 16.40 -9.25
C ARG A 5 -6.26 16.69 -9.97
N ILE A 6 -5.20 16.83 -9.20
CA ILE A 6 -3.87 17.18 -9.71
C ILE A 6 -2.82 16.17 -9.19
N LEU A 7 -1.87 15.82 -10.02
CA LEU A 7 -0.59 15.25 -9.62
C LEU A 7 0.48 16.33 -9.74
N PHE A 8 0.95 16.82 -8.60
CA PHE A 8 2.14 17.67 -8.52
C PHE A 8 3.36 16.74 -8.51
N ILE A 9 4.16 16.79 -9.56
CA ILE A 9 5.23 15.82 -9.77
C ILE A 9 6.56 16.57 -9.75
N ASP A 10 7.46 16.14 -8.88
CA ASP A 10 8.84 16.60 -8.90
C ASP A 10 9.59 16.09 -10.13
N ARG A 11 10.68 16.75 -10.50
CA ARG A 11 11.47 16.44 -11.68
C ARG A 11 12.65 15.52 -11.33
N ASP A 12 13.59 16.02 -10.53
CA ASP A 12 14.86 15.36 -10.20
C ASP A 12 14.63 14.32 -9.09
N GLY A 13 15.23 13.14 -9.21
CA GLY A 13 14.95 12.00 -8.33
C GLY A 13 13.59 11.31 -8.58
N THR A 14 12.69 11.95 -9.35
CA THR A 14 11.30 11.47 -9.54
C THR A 14 11.00 11.07 -10.99
N LEU A 15 11.18 11.94 -11.96
CA LEU A 15 11.05 11.66 -13.38
C LEU A 15 12.38 11.21 -14.00
N ILE A 16 13.44 11.85 -13.60
CA ILE A 16 14.82 11.58 -14.00
C ILE A 16 15.66 11.35 -12.75
N LYS A 17 16.71 10.55 -12.88
CA LYS A 17 17.64 10.32 -11.76
C LYS A 17 18.41 11.59 -11.46
N GLU A 18 18.67 11.83 -10.21
CA GLU A 18 19.48 12.96 -9.79
C GLU A 18 20.96 12.54 -9.69
N PRO A 19 21.89 13.31 -10.27
CA PRO A 19 23.32 13.08 -10.13
C PRO A 19 23.85 13.57 -8.77
N ASP A 20 25.07 13.18 -8.41
CA ASP A 20 25.69 13.52 -7.12
C ASP A 20 25.86 15.03 -6.90
N ASP A 21 25.94 15.83 -7.96
CA ASP A 21 26.03 17.29 -7.91
C ASP A 21 24.67 18.01 -7.99
N GLU A 22 23.57 17.26 -7.96
CA GLU A 22 22.17 17.74 -7.94
C GLU A 22 21.80 18.63 -9.15
N GLN A 23 22.59 18.65 -10.24
CA GLN A 23 22.34 19.46 -11.42
C GLN A 23 22.32 18.63 -12.70
N ILE A 24 21.21 18.66 -13.42
CA ILE A 24 21.10 18.05 -14.77
C ILE A 24 21.35 19.14 -15.80
N ASP A 25 22.62 19.38 -16.06
CA ASP A 25 23.15 20.44 -16.94
C ASP A 25 23.65 19.92 -18.30
N SER A 26 23.62 18.61 -18.53
CA SER A 26 24.05 17.97 -19.77
C SER A 26 23.25 16.71 -20.09
N PHE A 27 23.27 16.30 -21.36
CA PHE A 27 22.62 15.05 -21.80
C PHE A 27 23.30 13.80 -21.26
N GLU A 28 24.59 13.87 -20.91
CA GLU A 28 25.34 12.77 -20.31
C GLU A 28 24.86 12.41 -18.92
N LYS A 29 24.30 13.39 -18.17
CA LYS A 29 23.72 13.18 -16.85
C LYS A 29 22.26 12.74 -16.88
N LEU A 30 21.61 12.85 -18.05
CA LEU A 30 20.20 12.54 -18.19
C LEU A 30 19.93 11.04 -18.18
N GLU A 31 19.26 10.56 -17.15
CA GLU A 31 18.76 9.19 -17.05
C GLU A 31 17.33 9.20 -16.49
N PHE A 32 16.39 8.59 -17.21
CA PHE A 32 15.02 8.50 -16.71
C PHE A 32 14.88 7.46 -15.61
N VAL A 33 14.03 7.75 -14.61
CA VAL A 33 13.71 6.80 -13.56
C VAL A 33 12.98 5.59 -14.16
N PRO A 34 13.37 4.35 -13.78
CA PRO A 34 12.72 3.14 -14.29
C PRO A 34 11.21 3.15 -14.10
N GLY A 35 10.48 2.83 -15.14
CA GLY A 35 9.01 2.73 -15.10
C GLY A 35 8.25 4.03 -15.29
N VAL A 36 8.90 5.20 -15.32
CA VAL A 36 8.24 6.51 -15.43
C VAL A 36 7.34 6.60 -16.68
N PHE A 37 7.83 6.23 -17.85
CA PHE A 37 7.06 6.31 -19.11
C PHE A 37 5.81 5.44 -19.09
N LYS A 38 6.00 4.16 -18.77
CA LYS A 38 4.91 3.18 -18.71
C LYS A 38 3.80 3.64 -17.76
N ASN A 39 4.20 4.07 -16.57
CA ASN A 39 3.25 4.37 -15.49
C ASN A 39 2.56 5.72 -15.68
N LEU A 40 3.28 6.78 -16.01
CA LEU A 40 2.66 8.09 -16.27
C LEU A 40 1.72 8.05 -17.48
N ARG A 41 2.11 7.34 -18.55
CA ARG A 41 1.22 7.14 -19.69
C ARG A 41 -0.06 6.43 -19.25
N TYR A 42 0.07 5.34 -18.50
CA TYR A 42 -1.08 4.59 -18.03
C TYR A 42 -1.98 5.42 -17.10
N ILE A 43 -1.41 6.21 -16.19
CA ILE A 43 -2.12 7.16 -15.34
C ILE A 43 -2.88 8.18 -16.19
N LYS A 44 -2.22 8.78 -17.20
CA LYS A 44 -2.83 9.79 -18.07
C LYS A 44 -3.99 9.25 -18.90
N GLU A 45 -3.90 8.00 -19.36
CA GLU A 45 -4.93 7.34 -20.17
C GLU A 45 -6.15 6.90 -19.35
N HIS A 46 -5.98 6.54 -18.07
CA HIS A 46 -7.03 5.89 -17.26
C HIS A 46 -7.54 6.71 -16.08
N LEU A 47 -6.83 7.77 -15.68
CA LEU A 47 -7.20 8.59 -14.53
C LEU A 47 -7.36 10.06 -14.95
N ASP A 48 -8.34 10.72 -14.32
CA ASP A 48 -8.62 12.13 -14.54
C ASP A 48 -7.80 13.00 -13.58
N TYR A 49 -6.49 13.12 -13.88
CA TYR A 49 -5.58 14.04 -13.19
C TYR A 49 -4.97 15.04 -14.17
N LYS A 50 -4.84 16.30 -13.75
CA LYS A 50 -3.89 17.22 -14.35
C LYS A 50 -2.48 16.88 -13.89
N LEU A 51 -1.52 16.91 -14.79
CA LEU A 51 -0.11 16.74 -14.46
C LEU A 51 0.56 18.12 -14.35
N VAL A 52 1.10 18.43 -13.19
CA VAL A 52 1.79 19.70 -12.91
C VAL A 52 3.18 19.38 -12.41
N MET A 53 4.20 19.83 -13.13
CA MET A 53 5.59 19.71 -12.68
C MET A 53 5.92 20.80 -11.66
N VAL A 54 6.58 20.43 -10.56
CA VAL A 54 7.01 21.39 -9.50
C VAL A 54 8.43 21.04 -9.11
N SER A 55 9.39 21.88 -9.49
CA SER A 55 10.82 21.59 -9.30
C SER A 55 11.57 22.79 -8.69
N ASN A 56 12.45 22.50 -7.74
CA ASN A 56 13.47 23.43 -7.29
C ASN A 56 14.72 23.22 -8.16
N GLN A 57 15.24 24.28 -8.76
CA GLN A 57 16.45 24.27 -9.58
C GLN A 57 17.41 25.35 -9.02
N ASP A 58 18.05 24.99 -7.93
CA ASP A 58 18.83 25.89 -7.11
C ASP A 58 19.94 26.56 -7.96
N GLY A 59 19.93 27.88 -7.98
CA GLY A 59 20.90 28.67 -8.72
C GLY A 59 20.74 28.72 -10.25
N LEU A 60 19.63 28.24 -10.80
CA LEU A 60 19.35 28.36 -12.24
C LEU A 60 19.34 29.83 -12.68
N GLY A 61 20.12 30.12 -13.73
CA GLY A 61 20.37 31.46 -14.23
C GLY A 61 21.60 32.16 -13.63
N THR A 62 22.36 31.47 -12.76
CA THR A 62 23.65 31.95 -12.25
C THR A 62 24.82 31.29 -12.99
N ASP A 63 26.05 31.72 -12.68
CA ASP A 63 27.27 31.12 -13.26
C ASP A 63 27.45 29.64 -12.84
N SER A 64 26.86 29.22 -11.70
CA SER A 64 26.94 27.83 -11.24
C SER A 64 25.95 26.90 -11.96
N PHE A 65 24.84 27.44 -12.49
CA PHE A 65 23.85 26.69 -13.26
C PHE A 65 23.27 27.57 -14.38
N PRO A 66 23.99 27.71 -15.52
CA PRO A 66 23.55 28.54 -16.61
C PRO A 66 22.27 28.05 -17.29
N GLU A 67 21.42 28.98 -17.73
CA GLU A 67 20.17 28.64 -18.41
C GLU A 67 20.38 27.87 -19.73
N ASP A 68 21.44 28.14 -20.43
CA ASP A 68 21.80 27.49 -21.72
C ASP A 68 22.24 26.03 -21.56
N THR A 69 22.58 25.59 -20.36
CA THR A 69 22.81 24.17 -20.03
C THR A 69 21.53 23.48 -19.57
N PHE A 70 20.65 24.17 -18.84
CA PHE A 70 19.41 23.62 -18.31
C PHE A 70 18.32 23.43 -19.38
N TRP A 71 17.96 24.50 -20.10
CA TRP A 71 16.78 24.49 -20.97
C TRP A 71 16.84 23.45 -22.11
N PRO A 72 18.00 23.21 -22.78
CA PRO A 72 18.08 22.16 -23.79
C PRO A 72 17.72 20.78 -23.24
N VAL A 73 18.25 20.42 -22.08
CA VAL A 73 17.98 19.11 -21.43
C VAL A 73 16.55 19.04 -20.94
N HIS A 74 16.05 20.10 -20.28
CA HIS A 74 14.67 20.17 -19.80
C HIS A 74 13.65 20.05 -20.95
N ASN A 75 13.85 20.76 -22.03
CA ASN A 75 12.99 20.65 -23.22
C ASN A 75 13.05 19.27 -23.87
N PHE A 76 14.20 18.62 -23.86
CA PHE A 76 14.34 17.25 -24.35
C PHE A 76 13.54 16.27 -23.49
N ILE A 77 13.58 16.41 -22.15
CA ILE A 77 12.76 15.60 -21.22
C ILE A 77 11.28 15.75 -21.57
N LEU A 78 10.79 16.98 -21.68
CA LEU A 78 9.39 17.26 -21.99
C LEU A 78 8.96 16.71 -23.35
N ASN A 79 9.80 16.89 -24.38
CA ASN A 79 9.52 16.40 -25.71
C ASN A 79 9.52 14.88 -25.77
N THR A 80 10.42 14.22 -25.02
CA THR A 80 10.45 12.76 -24.89
C THR A 80 9.19 12.23 -24.22
N LEU A 81 8.79 12.85 -23.11
CA LEU A 81 7.55 12.51 -22.42
C LEU A 81 6.32 12.73 -23.31
N ALA A 82 6.27 13.86 -24.03
CA ALA A 82 5.19 14.17 -24.98
C ALA A 82 5.12 13.16 -26.13
N GLY A 83 6.26 12.68 -26.62
CA GLY A 83 6.34 11.62 -27.62
C GLY A 83 5.71 10.29 -27.15
N GLU A 84 5.70 10.04 -25.85
CA GLU A 84 5.04 8.91 -25.19
C GLU A 84 3.59 9.22 -24.74
N GLY A 85 3.02 10.36 -25.18
CA GLY A 85 1.66 10.78 -24.82
C GLY A 85 1.53 11.40 -23.42
N ILE A 86 2.65 11.71 -22.77
CA ILE A 86 2.69 12.29 -21.42
C ILE A 86 2.95 13.79 -21.54
N THR A 87 1.91 14.60 -21.33
CA THR A 87 2.00 16.07 -21.38
C THR A 87 1.66 16.67 -20.03
N PHE A 88 2.49 17.60 -19.58
CA PHE A 88 2.24 18.41 -18.38
C PHE A 88 1.33 19.59 -18.71
N ASP A 89 0.31 19.81 -17.88
CA ASP A 89 -0.64 20.92 -17.99
C ASP A 89 0.02 22.25 -17.55
N ALA A 90 0.97 22.20 -16.62
CA ALA A 90 1.76 23.33 -16.16
C ALA A 90 3.13 22.88 -15.63
N GLN A 91 4.06 23.83 -15.55
CA GLN A 91 5.39 23.64 -15.00
C GLN A 91 5.73 24.83 -14.11
N HIS A 92 6.13 24.55 -12.88
CA HIS A 92 6.56 25.53 -11.89
C HIS A 92 8.00 25.21 -11.49
N ILE A 93 8.92 26.08 -11.86
CA ILE A 93 10.36 25.95 -11.61
C ILE A 93 10.79 27.11 -10.74
N ASP A 94 11.32 26.83 -9.59
CA ASP A 94 11.92 27.82 -8.69
C ASP A 94 13.46 27.75 -8.80
N ASN A 95 14.11 28.92 -8.82
CA ASN A 95 15.55 29.04 -8.98
C ASN A 95 16.29 29.59 -7.75
N HIS A 96 15.57 29.81 -6.65
CA HIS A 96 16.17 30.33 -5.43
C HIS A 96 16.95 29.26 -4.67
N PHE A 97 18.02 29.70 -4.01
CA PHE A 97 18.74 28.87 -3.05
C PHE A 97 17.96 28.70 -1.75
N PRO A 98 18.24 27.66 -0.92
CA PRO A 98 17.60 27.48 0.37
C PRO A 98 17.72 28.71 1.30
N GLU A 99 18.84 29.40 1.24
CA GLU A 99 19.17 30.57 2.07
C GLU A 99 18.28 31.77 1.77
N ASP A 100 17.73 31.86 0.56
CA ASP A 100 16.86 32.98 0.14
C ASP A 100 15.51 32.95 0.86
N ASN A 101 15.15 31.78 1.47
CA ASN A 101 13.87 31.58 2.14
C ASN A 101 12.68 32.00 1.27
N SER A 102 12.77 31.78 -0.03
CA SER A 102 11.73 32.15 -0.99
C SER A 102 10.44 31.36 -0.74
N PRO A 103 9.28 32.02 -0.66
CA PRO A 103 7.99 31.32 -0.57
C PRO A 103 7.65 30.53 -1.84
N MET A 104 8.37 30.75 -2.95
CA MET A 104 8.19 30.02 -4.21
C MET A 104 8.87 28.65 -4.18
N ARG A 105 10.03 28.56 -3.49
CA ARG A 105 10.80 27.31 -3.37
C ARG A 105 10.06 26.28 -2.50
N LYS A 106 9.97 25.02 -2.98
CA LYS A 106 9.45 23.91 -2.17
C LYS A 106 10.23 23.81 -0.83
N PRO A 107 9.56 23.64 0.32
CA PRO A 107 8.14 23.30 0.52
C PRO A 107 7.17 24.50 0.54
N GLY A 108 7.62 25.71 0.15
CA GLY A 108 6.74 26.87 -0.03
C GLY A 108 5.71 26.63 -1.15
N THR A 109 4.52 27.23 -0.98
CA THR A 109 3.39 27.07 -1.91
C THR A 109 3.20 28.26 -2.84
N GLY A 110 4.16 29.18 -2.86
CA GLY A 110 4.03 30.46 -3.56
C GLY A 110 3.74 30.31 -5.06
N MET A 111 4.39 29.34 -5.73
CA MET A 111 4.15 29.02 -7.14
C MET A 111 2.77 28.37 -7.39
N LEU A 112 2.12 27.83 -6.36
CA LEU A 112 0.96 26.96 -6.47
C LEU A 112 -0.33 27.60 -5.92
N LYS A 113 -0.31 28.90 -5.62
CA LYS A 113 -1.47 29.64 -5.07
C LYS A 113 -2.72 29.54 -5.95
N GLU A 114 -2.56 29.52 -7.26
CA GLU A 114 -3.68 29.38 -8.19
C GLU A 114 -4.49 28.09 -7.97
N TYR A 115 -3.85 27.02 -7.50
CA TYR A 115 -4.52 25.75 -7.20
C TYR A 115 -5.20 25.78 -5.83
N MET A 116 -4.63 26.51 -4.86
CA MET A 116 -5.15 26.63 -3.50
C MET A 116 -6.36 27.56 -3.43
N ASP A 117 -6.33 28.65 -4.19
CA ASP A 117 -7.35 29.71 -4.15
C ASP A 117 -8.55 29.44 -5.07
N ASN A 118 -8.56 28.30 -5.74
CA ASN A 118 -9.54 27.99 -6.77
C ASN A 118 -10.31 26.69 -6.49
N ALA A 119 -11.58 26.83 -6.14
CA ALA A 119 -12.49 25.72 -5.82
C ALA A 119 -12.74 24.72 -6.98
N GLN A 120 -12.20 25.00 -8.19
CA GLN A 120 -12.25 24.02 -9.29
C GLN A 120 -11.27 22.86 -9.08
N TYR A 121 -10.32 22.95 -8.16
CA TYR A 121 -9.34 21.92 -7.87
C TYR A 121 -9.67 21.17 -6.58
N ASP A 122 -9.45 19.86 -6.60
CA ASP A 122 -9.68 18.92 -5.48
C ASP A 122 -8.34 18.56 -4.82
N LEU A 123 -7.78 19.48 -4.04
CA LEU A 123 -6.49 19.27 -3.38
C LEU A 123 -6.50 18.11 -2.38
N PRO A 124 -7.55 17.87 -1.58
CA PRO A 124 -7.60 16.72 -0.68
C PRO A 124 -7.51 15.34 -1.38
N ASN A 125 -7.92 15.28 -2.65
CA ASN A 125 -7.83 14.07 -3.48
C ASN A 125 -6.73 14.17 -4.56
N SER A 126 -5.87 15.17 -4.47
CA SER A 126 -4.67 15.37 -5.27
C SER A 126 -3.45 14.80 -4.55
N TYR A 127 -2.36 14.61 -5.29
CA TYR A 127 -1.12 14.06 -4.74
C TYR A 127 0.09 14.92 -5.11
N VAL A 128 1.06 14.97 -4.21
CA VAL A 128 2.45 15.34 -4.52
C VAL A 128 3.23 14.05 -4.66
N ILE A 129 3.97 13.91 -5.77
CA ILE A 129 4.87 12.79 -6.06
C ILE A 129 6.28 13.36 -6.13
N GLY A 130 7.16 12.90 -5.27
CA GLY A 130 8.54 13.34 -5.16
C GLY A 130 9.43 12.27 -4.57
N ASP A 131 10.65 12.61 -4.23
CA ASP A 131 11.64 11.70 -3.63
C ASP A 131 12.23 12.23 -2.31
N ARG A 132 11.85 13.44 -1.90
CA ARG A 132 12.43 14.14 -0.75
C ARG A 132 11.41 14.56 0.30
N ASP A 133 11.90 14.86 1.51
CA ASP A 133 11.08 15.38 2.60
C ASP A 133 10.45 16.76 2.28
N THR A 134 11.08 17.57 1.45
CA THR A 134 10.51 18.82 0.94
C THR A 134 9.21 18.63 0.16
N ASP A 135 9.07 17.51 -0.56
CA ASP A 135 7.83 17.16 -1.28
C ASP A 135 6.75 16.70 -0.31
N ARG A 136 7.13 15.97 0.75
CA ARG A 136 6.23 15.60 1.85
C ARG A 136 5.67 16.83 2.56
N GLN A 137 6.55 17.79 2.87
CA GLN A 137 6.14 19.07 3.48
C GLN A 137 5.28 19.90 2.53
N LEU A 138 5.60 19.92 1.23
CA LEU A 138 4.79 20.60 0.22
C LEU A 138 3.37 20.01 0.17
N ALA A 139 3.24 18.70 0.17
CA ALA A 139 1.94 18.02 0.20
C ALA A 139 1.11 18.45 1.43
N HIS A 140 1.74 18.45 2.61
CA HIS A 140 1.10 18.91 3.84
C HIS A 140 0.64 20.38 3.71
N ASN A 141 1.48 21.25 3.18
CA ASN A 141 1.17 22.69 3.04
C ASN A 141 0.06 22.95 2.01
N LEU A 142 -0.10 22.09 1.00
CA LEU A 142 -1.16 22.16 0.00
C LEU A 142 -2.47 21.47 0.47
N GLY A 143 -2.42 20.66 1.53
CA GLY A 143 -3.53 19.79 1.92
C GLY A 143 -3.76 18.63 0.96
N CYS A 144 -2.70 18.17 0.28
CA CYS A 144 -2.69 17.04 -0.63
C CYS A 144 -2.20 15.77 0.06
N LYS A 145 -2.44 14.62 -0.58
CA LYS A 145 -1.77 13.37 -0.26
C LYS A 145 -0.35 13.37 -0.82
N VAL A 146 0.50 12.46 -0.34
CA VAL A 146 1.91 12.36 -0.77
C VAL A 146 2.29 10.93 -1.12
N LEU A 147 3.17 10.78 -2.11
CA LEU A 147 3.80 9.51 -2.47
C LEU A 147 5.30 9.78 -2.71
N ILE A 148 6.16 9.31 -1.81
CA ILE A 148 7.61 9.50 -1.90
C ILE A 148 8.24 8.26 -2.51
N LEU A 149 8.88 8.45 -3.66
CA LEU A 149 9.62 7.42 -4.38
C LEU A 149 10.88 7.04 -3.58
N GLY A 150 11.07 5.74 -3.36
CA GLY A 150 12.17 5.24 -2.53
C GLY A 150 11.85 5.10 -1.04
N ASP A 151 10.79 5.73 -0.53
CA ASP A 151 10.31 5.61 0.85
C ASP A 151 8.90 4.96 0.89
N ASP A 152 7.85 5.74 0.66
CA ASP A 152 6.46 5.24 0.66
C ASP A 152 6.21 4.29 -0.52
N CYS A 153 6.84 4.57 -1.65
CA CYS A 153 6.69 3.83 -2.90
C CYS A 153 8.05 3.39 -3.44
N PRO A 154 8.32 2.09 -3.54
CA PRO A 154 9.60 1.60 -4.05
C PRO A 154 9.79 1.83 -5.56
N SER A 155 8.74 2.14 -6.31
CA SER A 155 8.77 2.31 -7.76
C SER A 155 7.55 3.06 -8.29
N TRP A 156 7.62 3.50 -9.55
CA TRP A 156 6.48 4.04 -10.29
C TRP A 156 5.33 3.04 -10.46
N ASP A 157 5.62 1.73 -10.51
CA ASP A 157 4.56 0.70 -10.55
C ASP A 157 3.71 0.77 -9.27
N LYS A 158 4.34 0.97 -8.10
CA LYS A 158 3.60 1.13 -6.83
C LYS A 158 2.78 2.42 -6.77
N ILE A 159 3.32 3.52 -7.30
CA ILE A 159 2.58 4.79 -7.43
C ILE A 159 1.30 4.57 -8.27
N SER A 160 1.42 3.91 -9.41
CA SER A 160 0.28 3.59 -10.27
C SER A 160 -0.75 2.68 -9.57
N GLU A 161 -0.30 1.67 -8.82
CA GLU A 161 -1.17 0.81 -8.02
C GLU A 161 -2.02 1.61 -7.04
N ILE A 162 -1.42 2.54 -6.33
CA ILE A 162 -2.11 3.39 -5.34
C ILE A 162 -3.09 4.33 -6.04
N LEU A 163 -2.67 5.01 -7.10
CA LEU A 163 -3.51 5.97 -7.82
C LEU A 163 -4.71 5.32 -8.50
N LEU A 164 -4.55 4.13 -9.06
CA LEU A 164 -5.60 3.38 -9.74
C LEU A 164 -6.56 2.70 -8.77
N GLY A 165 -6.01 2.03 -7.78
CA GLY A 165 -6.77 1.19 -6.88
C GLY A 165 -7.02 1.77 -5.49
N GLY A 166 -6.47 2.96 -5.19
CA GLY A 166 -6.46 3.55 -3.85
C GLY A 166 -5.54 2.80 -2.88
N GLU A 167 -5.39 3.37 -1.70
CA GLU A 167 -4.72 2.71 -0.57
C GLU A 167 -5.59 1.56 -0.07
N ARG A 168 -4.98 0.40 0.18
CA ARG A 168 -5.67 -0.77 0.71
C ARG A 168 -5.42 -0.90 2.21
N ILE A 169 -5.80 0.15 2.93
CA ILE A 169 -5.70 0.24 4.39
C ILE A 169 -7.09 0.21 5.00
N ALA A 170 -7.25 -0.52 6.08
CA ALA A 170 -8.48 -0.55 6.84
C ALA A 170 -8.19 -0.49 8.34
N GLU A 171 -8.95 0.33 9.03
CA GLU A 171 -8.96 0.39 10.49
C GLU A 171 -10.36 0.13 10.98
N ILE A 172 -10.48 -0.72 12.00
CA ILE A 172 -11.73 -1.07 12.64
C ILE A 172 -11.51 -1.19 14.13
N LYS A 173 -12.39 -0.55 14.89
CA LYS A 173 -12.53 -0.74 16.33
C LYS A 173 -13.89 -1.36 16.61
N ARG A 174 -13.91 -2.46 17.39
CA ARG A 174 -15.11 -3.15 17.83
C ARG A 174 -15.09 -3.27 19.35
N ASP A 175 -16.10 -2.71 19.99
CA ASP A 175 -16.30 -2.81 21.41
C ASP A 175 -17.58 -3.62 21.69
N THR A 176 -17.48 -4.64 22.53
CA THR A 176 -18.59 -5.43 23.05
C THR A 176 -18.63 -5.32 24.57
N ARG A 177 -19.44 -6.13 25.24
CA ARG A 177 -19.40 -6.23 26.70
C ARG A 177 -18.26 -7.10 27.22
N GLU A 178 -17.68 -7.93 26.32
CA GLU A 178 -16.69 -8.95 26.64
C GLU A 178 -15.30 -8.55 26.11
N THR A 179 -15.25 -7.81 25.00
CA THR A 179 -14.00 -7.47 24.32
C THR A 179 -13.96 -6.03 23.82
N SER A 180 -12.75 -5.48 23.70
CA SER A 180 -12.44 -4.24 22.97
C SER A 180 -11.28 -4.53 22.03
N ILE A 181 -11.54 -4.54 20.73
CA ILE A 181 -10.61 -4.93 19.70
C ILE A 181 -10.37 -3.77 18.75
N TYR A 182 -9.10 -3.44 18.50
CA TYR A 182 -8.68 -2.51 17.46
C TYR A 182 -7.75 -3.24 16.50
N VAL A 183 -8.03 -3.13 15.20
CA VAL A 183 -7.18 -3.63 14.13
C VAL A 183 -6.95 -2.54 13.11
N SER A 184 -5.68 -2.35 12.74
CA SER A 184 -5.27 -1.62 11.53
C SER A 184 -4.51 -2.59 10.62
N LEU A 185 -4.93 -2.66 9.37
CA LEU A 185 -4.38 -3.56 8.35
C LEU A 185 -4.06 -2.78 7.08
N ASN A 186 -2.81 -2.85 6.64
CA ASN A 186 -2.38 -2.45 5.29
C ASN A 186 -2.01 -3.71 4.52
N ILE A 187 -2.82 -4.10 3.54
CA ILE A 187 -2.55 -5.30 2.73
C ILE A 187 -1.45 -5.10 1.68
N ASP A 188 -1.02 -3.87 1.44
CA ASP A 188 0.15 -3.49 0.62
C ASP A 188 1.37 -3.14 1.48
N GLY A 189 1.44 -3.69 2.69
CA GLY A 189 2.46 -3.39 3.68
C GLY A 189 3.83 -4.03 3.42
N SER A 190 4.67 -3.95 4.43
CA SER A 190 6.06 -4.45 4.43
C SER A 190 6.29 -5.63 5.37
N GLY A 191 5.27 -6.07 6.11
CA GLY A 191 5.35 -7.16 7.10
C GLY A 191 5.65 -6.66 8.51
N LYS A 192 5.32 -5.41 8.83
CA LYS A 192 5.41 -4.85 10.18
C LYS A 192 4.24 -5.35 11.03
N SER A 193 4.50 -5.61 12.31
CA SER A 193 3.46 -6.02 13.27
C SER A 193 3.57 -5.24 14.57
N ASP A 194 2.41 -4.94 15.16
CA ASP A 194 2.29 -4.39 16.51
C ASP A 194 1.06 -5.05 17.18
N ILE A 195 1.30 -6.21 17.82
CA ILE A 195 0.25 -7.12 18.26
C ILE A 195 0.30 -7.28 19.77
N ASP A 196 -0.88 -7.21 20.40
CA ASP A 196 -1.08 -7.42 21.83
C ASP A 196 -2.53 -7.86 22.07
N THR A 197 -2.74 -9.16 22.26
CA THR A 197 -4.04 -9.76 22.56
C THR A 197 -4.15 -10.26 24.01
N GLY A 198 -3.03 -10.25 24.74
CA GLY A 198 -2.93 -10.85 26.05
C GLY A 198 -2.77 -12.38 26.02
N ILE A 199 -2.69 -13.01 24.84
CA ILE A 199 -2.47 -14.45 24.63
C ILE A 199 -1.19 -14.60 23.79
N GLY A 200 -0.08 -14.91 24.46
CA GLY A 200 1.25 -14.84 23.85
C GLY A 200 1.42 -15.72 22.61
N PHE A 201 0.89 -16.94 22.63
CA PHE A 201 0.94 -17.82 21.47
C PHE A 201 0.10 -17.32 20.31
N PHE A 202 -1.05 -16.71 20.60
CA PHE A 202 -1.91 -16.12 19.57
C PHE A 202 -1.23 -14.89 18.92
N ASP A 203 -0.59 -14.04 19.73
CA ASP A 203 0.21 -12.91 19.22
C ASP A 203 1.27 -13.41 18.23
N HIS A 204 2.02 -14.46 18.60
CA HIS A 204 3.00 -15.08 17.73
C HIS A 204 2.39 -15.63 16.42
N MET A 205 1.19 -16.19 16.45
CA MET A 205 0.48 -16.66 15.26
C MET A 205 0.06 -15.51 14.34
N LEU A 206 -0.42 -14.40 14.90
CA LEU A 206 -0.78 -13.22 14.14
C LEU A 206 0.45 -12.53 13.50
N GLU A 207 1.60 -12.54 14.16
CA GLU A 207 2.88 -12.10 13.60
C GLU A 207 3.26 -12.89 12.34
N GLN A 208 2.95 -14.21 12.27
CA GLN A 208 3.17 -14.99 11.06
C GLN A 208 2.35 -14.44 9.89
N ILE A 209 1.11 -13.99 10.16
CA ILE A 209 0.27 -13.38 9.12
C ILE A 209 0.93 -12.11 8.58
N ALA A 210 1.36 -11.20 9.45
CA ALA A 210 2.03 -9.98 9.05
C ALA A 210 3.30 -10.26 8.24
N LYS A 211 4.22 -11.03 8.82
CA LYS A 211 5.55 -11.27 8.25
C LYS A 211 5.49 -12.01 6.91
N HIS A 212 4.78 -13.13 6.86
CA HIS A 212 4.74 -13.98 5.66
C HIS A 212 3.72 -13.51 4.62
N GLY A 213 2.67 -12.78 5.06
CA GLY A 213 1.72 -12.09 4.19
C GLY A 213 2.28 -10.83 3.57
N THR A 214 3.36 -10.28 4.13
CA THR A 214 3.91 -8.97 3.77
C THR A 214 2.84 -7.87 3.93
N VAL A 215 2.02 -7.99 4.97
CA VAL A 215 1.02 -7.00 5.35
C VAL A 215 1.46 -6.29 6.63
N ASP A 216 1.13 -5.01 6.79
CA ASP A 216 1.33 -4.35 8.06
C ASP A 216 0.07 -4.56 8.91
N LEU A 217 0.25 -5.11 10.12
CA LEU A 217 -0.85 -5.52 10.99
C LEU A 217 -0.65 -5.00 12.42
N THR A 218 -1.56 -4.15 12.86
CA THR A 218 -1.68 -3.76 14.26
C THR A 218 -2.93 -4.42 14.84
N VAL A 219 -2.78 -5.12 15.98
CA VAL A 219 -3.90 -5.71 16.73
C VAL A 219 -3.74 -5.36 18.19
N LYS A 220 -4.73 -4.68 18.75
CA LYS A 220 -4.82 -4.40 20.19
C LYS A 220 -6.16 -4.95 20.69
N ALA A 221 -6.08 -6.01 21.46
CA ALA A 221 -7.24 -6.68 22.01
C ALA A 221 -7.23 -6.66 23.54
N LYS A 222 -8.36 -6.36 24.12
CA LYS A 222 -8.61 -6.51 25.55
C LYS A 222 -9.92 -7.27 25.72
N GLY A 223 -9.83 -8.52 26.16
CA GLY A 223 -10.98 -9.37 26.40
C GLY A 223 -11.09 -9.82 27.85
N ASP A 224 -12.12 -10.61 28.12
CA ASP A 224 -12.45 -11.18 29.43
C ASP A 224 -11.66 -12.49 29.67
N LEU A 225 -10.34 -12.46 29.52
CA LEU A 225 -9.44 -13.60 29.70
C LEU A 225 -9.53 -14.29 31.08
N ASN A 226 -10.19 -13.65 32.04
CA ASN A 226 -10.53 -14.27 33.31
C ASN A 226 -11.69 -15.30 33.19
N VAL A 227 -12.42 -15.29 32.07
CA VAL A 227 -13.43 -16.29 31.72
C VAL A 227 -12.73 -17.40 30.92
N ASP A 228 -12.33 -17.09 29.69
CA ASP A 228 -11.46 -17.90 28.83
C ASP A 228 -10.91 -17.08 27.67
N GLU A 229 -10.24 -17.74 26.71
CA GLU A 229 -9.64 -17.10 25.52
C GLU A 229 -10.63 -16.96 24.35
N HIS A 230 -11.80 -17.58 24.41
CA HIS A 230 -12.71 -17.78 23.29
C HIS A 230 -13.14 -16.46 22.66
N HIS A 231 -13.75 -15.56 23.46
CA HIS A 231 -14.26 -14.28 22.98
C HIS A 231 -13.14 -13.41 22.36
N THR A 232 -11.97 -13.40 22.99
CA THR A 232 -10.82 -12.62 22.51
C THR A 232 -10.35 -13.12 21.15
N ILE A 233 -10.23 -14.43 20.94
CA ILE A 233 -9.74 -15.02 19.69
C ILE A 233 -10.76 -14.86 18.57
N GLU A 234 -12.04 -15.18 18.82
CA GLU A 234 -13.10 -15.05 17.81
C GLU A 234 -13.32 -13.60 17.38
N ASP A 235 -13.46 -12.68 18.34
CA ASP A 235 -13.68 -11.28 18.02
C ASP A 235 -12.49 -10.65 17.30
N THR A 236 -11.26 -11.03 17.65
CA THR A 236 -10.07 -10.61 16.91
C THR A 236 -10.12 -11.12 15.47
N ALA A 237 -10.48 -12.38 15.26
CA ALA A 237 -10.62 -12.96 13.92
C ALA A 237 -11.69 -12.24 13.08
N ILE A 238 -12.83 -11.91 13.67
CA ILE A 238 -13.90 -11.15 13.03
C ILE A 238 -13.37 -9.80 12.56
N VAL A 239 -12.71 -9.04 13.44
CA VAL A 239 -12.24 -7.68 13.11
C VAL A 239 -11.14 -7.72 12.05
N ILE A 240 -10.21 -8.69 12.10
CA ILE A 240 -9.19 -8.89 11.04
C ILE A 240 -9.88 -9.21 9.70
N GLY A 241 -10.88 -10.10 9.70
CA GLY A 241 -11.62 -10.44 8.49
C GLY A 241 -12.38 -9.27 7.88
N GLU A 242 -13.02 -8.45 8.72
CA GLU A 242 -13.68 -7.22 8.29
C GLU A 242 -12.66 -6.19 7.73
N CYS A 243 -11.47 -6.08 8.33
CA CYS A 243 -10.38 -5.25 7.80
C CYS A 243 -9.92 -5.75 6.43
N ILE A 244 -9.74 -7.06 6.24
CA ILE A 244 -9.39 -7.65 4.94
C ILE A 244 -10.47 -7.30 3.90
N LEU A 245 -11.73 -7.53 4.22
CA LEU A 245 -12.85 -7.24 3.32
C LEU A 245 -12.90 -5.76 2.92
N LYS A 246 -12.76 -4.86 3.89
CA LYS A 246 -12.76 -3.41 3.69
C LYS A 246 -11.56 -2.96 2.85
N ALA A 247 -10.36 -3.48 3.13
CA ALA A 247 -9.15 -3.13 2.41
C ALA A 247 -9.14 -3.66 0.96
N LEU A 248 -9.75 -4.82 0.69
CA LEU A 248 -9.91 -5.35 -0.67
C LEU A 248 -10.83 -4.50 -1.55
N GLY A 249 -11.73 -3.72 -0.97
CA GLY A 249 -12.64 -2.85 -1.69
C GLY A 249 -13.49 -3.61 -2.72
N ASP A 250 -13.47 -3.15 -3.97
CA ASP A 250 -14.23 -3.74 -5.08
C ASP A 250 -13.57 -4.99 -5.71
N LYS A 251 -12.41 -5.37 -5.19
CA LYS A 251 -11.63 -6.56 -5.62
C LYS A 251 -11.15 -6.54 -7.07
N ARG A 252 -11.12 -5.37 -7.72
CA ARG A 252 -10.60 -5.27 -9.08
C ARG A 252 -9.10 -5.46 -9.14
N GLY A 253 -8.64 -6.16 -10.16
CA GLY A 253 -7.23 -6.40 -10.44
C GLY A 253 -6.54 -7.35 -9.46
N ILE A 254 -7.22 -7.95 -8.47
CA ILE A 254 -6.62 -8.94 -7.58
C ILE A 254 -6.51 -10.31 -8.27
N GLU A 255 -5.55 -11.12 -7.85
CA GLU A 255 -5.42 -12.53 -8.30
C GLU A 255 -6.56 -13.42 -7.77
N ARG A 256 -7.24 -12.97 -6.71
CA ARG A 256 -8.37 -13.63 -6.08
C ARG A 256 -8.05 -14.94 -5.36
N TYR A 257 -7.15 -15.76 -5.91
CA TYR A 257 -6.82 -17.09 -5.40
C TYR A 257 -5.41 -17.18 -4.82
N GLY A 258 -5.22 -18.02 -3.81
CA GLY A 258 -3.91 -18.33 -3.25
C GLY A 258 -3.86 -19.70 -2.60
N TYR A 259 -2.66 -20.29 -2.51
CA TYR A 259 -2.44 -21.65 -1.98
C TYR A 259 -0.98 -21.86 -1.56
N CYS A 260 -0.68 -22.85 -0.68
CA CYS A 260 0.68 -23.33 -0.29
C CYS A 260 0.76 -24.03 1.09
N LEU A 261 1.79 -24.63 1.65
CA LEU A 261 3.22 -24.88 1.80
C LEU A 261 3.59 -25.99 2.81
N PRO A 262 4.86 -26.55 2.83
CA PRO A 262 5.43 -27.39 3.89
C PRO A 262 6.04 -26.57 5.04
N MET A 263 6.13 -27.16 6.24
CA MET A 263 6.89 -26.69 7.38
C MET A 263 7.49 -27.88 8.15
N ASP A 264 8.81 -28.07 8.06
CA ASP A 264 9.59 -29.17 8.66
C ASP A 264 8.92 -30.54 8.44
N ASP A 265 8.45 -31.18 9.52
CA ASP A 265 7.74 -32.46 9.49
C ASP A 265 6.26 -32.35 9.07
N CYS A 266 5.77 -31.13 8.84
CA CYS A 266 4.37 -30.85 8.55
C CYS A 266 4.17 -30.42 7.10
N LEU A 267 3.11 -30.92 6.48
CA LEU A 267 2.58 -30.41 5.21
C LEU A 267 1.28 -29.67 5.48
N CYS A 268 1.30 -28.36 5.25
CA CYS A 268 0.13 -27.51 5.43
C CYS A 268 -0.31 -26.96 4.07
N GLN A 269 -1.53 -27.26 3.68
CA GLN A 269 -2.15 -26.81 2.45
C GLN A 269 -3.26 -25.81 2.82
N VAL A 270 -3.12 -24.59 2.35
CA VAL A 270 -4.16 -23.57 2.49
C VAL A 270 -4.51 -23.07 1.11
N ALA A 271 -5.78 -23.13 0.74
CA ALA A 271 -6.31 -22.57 -0.49
C ALA A 271 -7.44 -21.61 -0.14
N LEU A 272 -7.45 -20.42 -0.73
CA LEU A 272 -8.48 -19.43 -0.50
C LEU A 272 -9.01 -18.83 -1.80
N ASP A 273 -10.27 -18.33 -1.73
CA ASP A 273 -10.95 -17.59 -2.80
C ASP A 273 -11.74 -16.43 -2.18
N PHE A 274 -11.44 -15.20 -2.61
CA PHE A 274 -12.20 -14.00 -2.25
C PHE A 274 -13.51 -13.85 -3.04
N GLY A 275 -14.18 -14.97 -3.31
CA GLY A 275 -15.41 -15.05 -4.10
C GLY A 275 -16.68 -14.48 -3.44
N GLY A 276 -16.59 -13.83 -2.29
CA GLY A 276 -17.71 -13.19 -1.59
C GLY A 276 -18.65 -14.14 -0.84
N ARG A 277 -18.43 -15.45 -0.90
CA ARG A 277 -19.23 -16.48 -0.23
C ARG A 277 -18.35 -17.23 0.78
N PRO A 278 -18.55 -17.00 2.10
CA PRO A 278 -17.75 -17.65 3.11
C PRO A 278 -18.01 -19.16 3.16
N TRP A 279 -16.92 -19.92 3.27
CA TRP A 279 -16.99 -21.35 3.50
C TRP A 279 -15.65 -21.85 4.03
N LEU A 280 -15.65 -22.49 5.15
CA LEU A 280 -14.45 -23.13 5.69
C LEU A 280 -14.52 -24.66 5.53
N VAL A 281 -13.47 -25.24 4.95
CA VAL A 281 -13.15 -26.66 5.04
C VAL A 281 -11.92 -26.81 5.92
N TRP A 282 -12.03 -27.57 6.99
CA TRP A 282 -10.98 -27.78 7.97
C TRP A 282 -10.65 -29.27 8.06
N ASP A 283 -9.44 -29.65 7.69
CA ASP A 283 -8.90 -31.00 7.74
C ASP A 283 -7.53 -30.98 8.45
N ALA A 284 -7.56 -30.70 9.74
CA ALA A 284 -6.40 -30.67 10.61
C ALA A 284 -6.76 -31.13 12.02
N GLU A 285 -6.15 -32.21 12.47
CA GLU A 285 -6.38 -32.75 13.80
C GLU A 285 -5.29 -32.30 14.79
N PHE A 286 -5.72 -31.96 15.99
CA PHE A 286 -4.86 -31.63 17.14
C PHE A 286 -5.26 -32.51 18.31
N ARG A 287 -4.30 -33.14 18.98
CA ARG A 287 -4.51 -34.06 20.10
C ARG A 287 -4.19 -33.40 21.44
N ARG A 288 -3.33 -32.38 21.42
CA ARG A 288 -3.02 -31.60 22.62
C ARG A 288 -4.19 -30.63 22.89
N GLU A 289 -4.55 -30.47 24.14
CA GLU A 289 -5.58 -29.50 24.53
C GLU A 289 -5.13 -28.06 24.27
N ARG A 290 -3.82 -27.79 24.44
CA ARG A 290 -3.24 -26.45 24.27
C ARG A 290 -1.87 -26.51 23.61
N ILE A 291 -1.54 -25.43 22.90
CA ILE A 291 -0.18 -25.12 22.43
C ILE A 291 0.15 -23.71 22.95
N GLY A 292 1.20 -23.62 23.79
CA GLY A 292 1.39 -22.40 24.58
C GLY A 292 0.18 -22.17 25.50
N ASP A 293 -0.31 -20.97 25.49
CA ASP A 293 -1.50 -20.52 26.25
C ASP A 293 -2.81 -20.55 25.42
N MET A 294 -2.76 -21.05 24.17
CA MET A 294 -3.91 -21.10 23.26
C MET A 294 -4.53 -22.51 23.20
N PRO A 295 -5.84 -22.68 23.44
CA PRO A 295 -6.55 -23.94 23.24
C PRO A 295 -6.57 -24.33 21.76
N THR A 296 -6.36 -25.62 21.45
CA THR A 296 -6.27 -26.08 20.05
C THR A 296 -7.60 -26.05 19.31
N GLU A 297 -8.71 -26.15 20.00
CA GLU A 297 -10.05 -25.97 19.41
C GLU A 297 -10.24 -24.57 18.83
N MET A 298 -9.58 -23.56 19.39
CA MET A 298 -9.67 -22.16 18.93
C MET A 298 -9.01 -21.92 17.57
N PHE A 299 -8.20 -22.83 17.07
CA PHE A 299 -7.64 -22.72 15.71
C PHE A 299 -8.75 -22.78 14.65
N LEU A 300 -9.65 -23.74 14.77
CA LEU A 300 -10.82 -23.85 13.90
C LEU A 300 -11.72 -22.60 14.03
N HIS A 301 -12.01 -22.19 15.25
CA HIS A 301 -12.86 -21.02 15.52
C HIS A 301 -12.29 -19.74 14.94
N PHE A 302 -10.97 -19.52 15.08
CA PHE A 302 -10.28 -18.39 14.47
C PHE A 302 -10.47 -18.35 12.95
N PHE A 303 -10.13 -19.43 12.23
CA PHE A 303 -10.24 -19.46 10.78
C PHE A 303 -11.70 -19.44 10.29
N LYS A 304 -12.63 -19.96 11.08
CA LYS A 304 -14.09 -19.89 10.79
C LYS A 304 -14.58 -18.46 10.83
N SER A 305 -14.31 -17.75 11.93
CA SER A 305 -14.73 -16.36 12.12
C SER A 305 -14.07 -15.43 11.11
N LEU A 306 -12.77 -15.67 10.81
CA LEU A 306 -12.03 -14.95 9.79
C LEU A 306 -12.60 -15.18 8.37
N SER A 307 -12.91 -16.42 8.01
CA SER A 307 -13.52 -16.78 6.72
C SER A 307 -14.87 -16.10 6.52
N ASP A 308 -15.71 -16.12 7.57
CA ASP A 308 -17.05 -15.55 7.53
C ASP A 308 -17.01 -14.02 7.36
N SER A 309 -16.17 -13.34 8.13
CA SER A 309 -16.08 -11.87 8.14
C SER A 309 -15.35 -11.32 6.91
N ALA A 310 -14.31 -11.97 6.43
CA ALA A 310 -13.63 -11.62 5.19
C ALA A 310 -14.41 -11.99 3.91
N LYS A 311 -15.53 -12.72 4.04
CA LYS A 311 -16.32 -13.24 2.92
C LYS A 311 -15.47 -14.07 1.95
N MET A 312 -14.56 -14.90 2.48
CA MET A 312 -13.69 -15.76 1.70
C MET A 312 -14.04 -17.24 1.87
N ASN A 313 -13.79 -18.00 0.82
CA ASN A 313 -13.77 -19.45 0.89
C ASN A 313 -12.36 -19.87 1.32
N LEU A 314 -12.26 -20.79 2.27
CA LEU A 314 -11.00 -21.21 2.86
C LEU A 314 -10.96 -22.74 3.02
N ASN A 315 -9.98 -23.39 2.43
CA ASN A 315 -9.69 -24.80 2.58
C ASN A 315 -8.34 -24.96 3.28
N ILE A 316 -8.34 -25.62 4.43
CA ILE A 316 -7.14 -25.90 5.23
C ILE A 316 -7.01 -27.39 5.43
N LYS A 317 -5.85 -27.91 5.05
CA LYS A 317 -5.45 -29.29 5.36
C LYS A 317 -4.04 -29.26 5.95
N ALA A 318 -3.82 -30.01 7.04
CA ALA A 318 -2.49 -30.12 7.64
C ALA A 318 -2.23 -31.52 8.18
N GLU A 319 -1.08 -32.06 7.80
CA GLU A 319 -0.55 -33.35 8.23
C GLU A 319 0.83 -33.15 8.89
N GLY A 320 1.16 -33.93 9.89
CA GLY A 320 2.43 -33.87 10.61
C GLY A 320 2.28 -34.33 12.06
N THR A 321 3.42 -34.48 12.73
CA THR A 321 3.48 -35.02 14.09
C THR A 321 3.65 -33.97 15.17
N ASN A 322 4.40 -32.89 14.86
CA ASN A 322 4.57 -31.77 15.79
C ASN A 322 3.42 -30.77 15.63
N GLU A 323 2.56 -30.69 16.62
CA GLU A 323 1.36 -29.87 16.54
C GLU A 323 1.64 -28.36 16.59
N HIS A 324 2.76 -27.94 17.21
CA HIS A 324 3.23 -26.57 17.13
C HIS A 324 3.62 -26.22 15.68
N HIS A 325 4.47 -27.04 15.03
CA HIS A 325 4.83 -26.87 13.62
C HIS A 325 3.61 -26.90 12.71
N LYS A 326 2.63 -27.77 13.01
CA LYS A 326 1.40 -27.88 12.23
C LYS A 326 0.60 -26.57 12.24
N ILE A 327 0.31 -25.99 13.42
CA ILE A 327 -0.48 -24.76 13.47
C ILE A 327 0.32 -23.56 12.95
N GLU A 328 1.58 -23.44 13.28
CA GLU A 328 2.44 -22.38 12.74
C GLU A 328 2.56 -22.50 11.21
N GLY A 329 2.68 -23.70 10.69
CA GLY A 329 2.64 -23.98 9.25
C GLY A 329 1.33 -23.56 8.59
N ILE A 330 0.18 -23.79 9.24
CA ILE A 330 -1.13 -23.31 8.76
C ILE A 330 -1.15 -21.79 8.68
N PHE A 331 -0.71 -21.06 9.72
CA PHE A 331 -0.69 -19.60 9.71
C PHE A 331 0.25 -19.03 8.64
N LYS A 332 1.44 -19.62 8.47
CA LYS A 332 2.38 -19.24 7.39
C LYS A 332 1.81 -19.52 6.01
N ALA A 333 1.19 -20.69 5.80
CA ALA A 333 0.56 -21.06 4.53
C ALA A 333 -0.61 -20.11 4.22
N PHE A 334 -1.44 -19.80 5.21
CA PHE A 334 -2.51 -18.81 5.09
C PHE A 334 -1.96 -17.44 4.70
N ALA A 335 -0.95 -16.95 5.40
CA ALA A 335 -0.31 -15.66 5.11
C ALA A 335 0.23 -15.58 3.67
N ARG A 336 0.90 -16.64 3.22
CA ARG A 336 1.39 -16.74 1.83
C ARG A 336 0.25 -16.78 0.81
N SER A 337 -0.83 -17.48 1.14
CA SER A 337 -2.03 -17.53 0.29
C SER A 337 -2.71 -16.15 0.18
N ILE A 338 -2.80 -15.41 1.28
CA ILE A 338 -3.25 -14.00 1.28
C ILE A 338 -2.36 -13.16 0.36
N LYS A 339 -1.03 -13.21 0.54
CA LYS A 339 -0.08 -12.46 -0.30
C LYS A 339 -0.28 -12.71 -1.79
N MET A 340 -0.54 -13.95 -2.18
CA MET A 340 -0.80 -14.31 -3.58
C MET A 340 -2.15 -13.74 -4.04
N ALA A 341 -3.20 -13.97 -3.27
CA ALA A 341 -4.56 -13.63 -3.64
C ALA A 341 -4.83 -12.12 -3.71
N VAL A 342 -4.17 -11.33 -2.86
CA VAL A 342 -4.33 -9.87 -2.83
C VAL A 342 -3.44 -9.14 -3.83
N ARG A 343 -2.48 -9.83 -4.46
CA ARG A 343 -1.62 -9.24 -5.47
C ARG A 343 -2.47 -8.59 -6.55
N ARG A 344 -2.15 -7.35 -6.90
CA ARG A 344 -2.90 -6.56 -7.86
C ARG A 344 -2.12 -6.45 -9.17
N ASP A 345 -2.80 -6.69 -10.28
CA ASP A 345 -2.32 -6.34 -11.62
C ASP A 345 -3.09 -5.11 -12.12
N ILE A 346 -2.40 -3.97 -12.13
CA ILE A 346 -2.99 -2.70 -12.56
C ILE A 346 -3.21 -2.63 -14.06
N TYR A 347 -2.51 -3.45 -14.85
CA TYR A 347 -2.64 -3.48 -16.32
C TYR A 347 -3.77 -4.41 -16.79
N HIS A 348 -4.29 -5.25 -15.89
CA HIS A 348 -5.48 -6.07 -16.06
C HIS A 348 -6.46 -5.79 -14.92
N TYR A 349 -6.85 -4.51 -14.78
CA TYR A 349 -7.67 -4.02 -13.69
C TYR A 349 -9.16 -4.36 -13.86
N GLU A 350 -9.42 -5.65 -14.15
CA GLU A 350 -10.76 -6.19 -14.28
C GLU A 350 -11.21 -6.91 -13.01
N LEU A 351 -12.52 -7.05 -12.85
CA LEU A 351 -13.07 -7.89 -11.79
C LEU A 351 -12.79 -9.35 -12.17
N PRO A 352 -12.06 -10.14 -11.34
CA PRO A 352 -11.73 -11.54 -11.66
C PRO A 352 -12.94 -12.47 -11.50
N SER A 353 -13.99 -12.20 -12.28
CA SER A 353 -15.27 -12.93 -12.24
C SER A 353 -15.97 -12.89 -13.59
N THR A 354 -16.24 -14.06 -14.14
CA THR A 354 -17.08 -14.18 -15.36
C THR A 354 -18.54 -13.77 -15.15
N LYS A 355 -18.97 -13.64 -13.88
CA LYS A 355 -20.33 -13.20 -13.51
C LYS A 355 -20.45 -11.69 -13.36
N GLY A 356 -19.33 -10.94 -13.44
CA GLY A 356 -19.32 -9.48 -13.26
C GLY A 356 -19.60 -9.02 -11.82
N MET A 357 -19.55 -9.95 -10.85
CA MET A 357 -19.71 -9.66 -9.40
C MET A 357 -18.91 -10.66 -8.54
N LEU A 358 -18.50 -10.22 -7.34
CA LEU A 358 -17.85 -11.02 -6.29
C LEU A 358 -18.44 -10.67 -4.90
#